data_9257f354b6c98c081dd2ce8f7b39821b
#
_entry.id   9257f354b6c98c081dd2ce8f7b39821b
#
_cell.length_a   1.000
_cell.length_b   1.000
_cell.length_c   1.000
_cell.angle_alpha   90.00
_cell.angle_beta   90.00
_cell.angle_gamma   90.00
#
_symmetry.space_group_name_H-M   'P 1'
#
loop_
_entity.id
_entity.type
_entity.pdbx_description
1 polymer ?
#
loop_
_entity_poly.entity_id
_entity_poly.type
_entity_poly.pdbx_seq_one_letter_code
_entity_poly.pdbx_strand_id
1 'polypeptide(L)' 'MTIEDRLVDIETKIAFQEDTVDELNKVIYQQQQKLERLEAICASLVNHIRDLRETVSENQAAAANEKPPHY' A
#
# COMPACT_ATOMS: atom_id res chain seq x y z
N MET A 1 49.97 2.13 -11.82
CA MET A 1 48.62 1.75 -12.20
C MET A 1 48.46 1.87 -13.69
N THR A 2 48.19 0.78 -14.34
CA THR A 2 48.04 0.77 -15.82
C THR A 2 46.56 1.08 -16.16
N ILE A 3 46.34 1.35 -17.44
CA ILE A 3 45.00 1.52 -17.97
C ILE A 3 44.19 0.23 -17.77
N GLU A 4 44.80 -0.94 -17.93
CA GLU A 4 44.16 -2.22 -17.73
C GLU A 4 43.70 -2.38 -16.31
N ASP A 5 44.49 -1.97 -15.34
CA ASP A 5 44.11 -2.04 -13.90
C ASP A 5 42.93 -1.12 -13.63
N ARG A 6 42.88 0.03 -14.25
CA ARG A 6 41.75 0.97 -14.11
C ARG A 6 40.48 0.38 -14.73
N LEU A 7 40.61 -0.26 -15.90
CA LEU A 7 39.47 -0.88 -16.57
C LEU A 7 38.89 -2.02 -15.70
N VAL A 8 39.75 -2.83 -15.11
CA VAL A 8 39.31 -3.89 -14.24
C VAL A 8 38.59 -3.33 -13.01
N ASP A 9 39.11 -2.27 -12.42
CA ASP A 9 38.51 -1.61 -11.28
C ASP A 9 37.12 -1.05 -11.64
N ILE A 10 37.00 -0.39 -12.79
CA ILE A 10 35.73 0.14 -13.27
C ILE A 10 34.74 -0.98 -13.55
N GLU A 11 35.16 -2.06 -14.19
CA GLU A 11 34.29 -3.21 -14.44
C GLU A 11 33.76 -3.82 -13.15
N THR A 12 34.63 -3.93 -12.15
CA THR A 12 34.24 -4.42 -10.83
C THR A 12 33.19 -3.53 -10.17
N LYS A 13 33.38 -2.23 -10.25
CA LYS A 13 32.44 -1.25 -9.70
C LYS A 13 31.11 -1.29 -10.42
N ILE A 14 31.15 -1.41 -11.75
CA ILE A 14 29.92 -1.49 -12.55
C ILE A 14 29.15 -2.76 -12.20
N ALA A 15 29.83 -3.90 -12.08
CA ALA A 15 29.19 -5.15 -11.69
C ALA A 15 28.52 -5.03 -10.33
N PHE A 16 29.18 -4.39 -9.37
CA PHE A 16 28.62 -4.15 -8.06
C PHE A 16 27.38 -3.25 -8.14
N GLN A 17 27.45 -2.21 -8.95
CA GLN A 17 26.32 -1.29 -9.15
C GLN A 17 25.13 -1.99 -9.81
N GLU A 18 25.39 -2.84 -10.79
CA GLU A 18 24.34 -3.62 -11.45
C GLU A 18 23.62 -4.53 -10.45
N ASP A 19 24.39 -5.22 -9.61
CA ASP A 19 23.81 -6.06 -8.57
C ASP A 19 22.97 -5.24 -7.59
N THR A 20 23.47 -4.08 -7.20
CA THR A 20 22.74 -3.18 -6.31
C THR A 20 21.42 -2.70 -6.94
N VAL A 21 21.46 -2.32 -8.21
CA VAL A 21 20.27 -1.89 -8.95
C VAL A 21 19.26 -3.06 -9.03
N ASP A 22 19.71 -4.27 -9.29
CA ASP A 22 18.84 -5.43 -9.34
C ASP A 22 18.15 -5.67 -7.99
N GLU A 23 18.90 -5.58 -6.90
CA GLU A 23 18.33 -5.71 -5.57
C GLU A 23 17.33 -4.61 -5.25
N LEU A 24 17.67 -3.37 -5.60
CA LEU A 24 16.77 -2.23 -5.42
C LEU A 24 15.48 -2.41 -6.22
N ASN A 25 15.58 -2.90 -7.45
CA ASN A 25 14.41 -3.17 -8.27
C ASN A 25 13.49 -4.20 -7.63
N LYS A 26 14.06 -5.24 -7.02
CA LYS A 26 13.28 -6.23 -6.29
C LYS A 26 12.56 -5.62 -5.08
N VAL A 27 13.26 -4.78 -4.35
CA VAL A 27 12.69 -4.09 -3.19
C VAL A 27 11.55 -3.16 -3.62
N ILE A 28 11.77 -2.40 -4.69
CA ILE A 28 10.75 -1.50 -5.23
C ILE A 28 9.50 -2.29 -5.64
N TYR A 29 9.69 -3.39 -6.33
CA TYR A 29 8.58 -4.25 -6.74
C TYR A 29 7.78 -4.76 -5.52
N GLN A 30 8.48 -5.24 -4.51
CA GLN A 30 7.85 -5.70 -3.27
C GLN A 30 7.10 -4.58 -2.56
N GLN A 31 7.68 -3.39 -2.53
CA GLN A 31 7.04 -2.22 -1.93
C GLN A 31 5.79 -1.81 -2.68
N GLN A 32 5.84 -1.84 -4.01
CA GLN A 32 4.66 -1.55 -4.83
C GLN A 32 3.52 -2.51 -4.55
N GLN A 33 3.83 -3.79 -4.41
CA GLN A 33 2.82 -4.79 -4.06
C GLN A 33 2.21 -4.53 -2.69
N LYS A 34 3.02 -4.16 -1.72
CA LYS A 34 2.55 -3.81 -0.37
C LYS A 34 1.66 -2.58 -0.40
N LEU A 35 2.06 -1.56 -1.17
CA LEU A 35 1.27 -0.35 -1.33
C LEU A 35 -0.09 -0.65 -1.96
N GLU A 36 -0.13 -1.46 -2.99
CA GLU A 36 -1.37 -1.87 -3.63
C GLU A 36 -2.29 -2.58 -2.64
N ARG A 37 -1.74 -3.47 -1.82
CA ARG A 37 -2.51 -4.15 -0.78
C ARG A 37 -3.05 -3.18 0.25
N LEU A 38 -2.21 -2.25 0.70
CA LEU A 38 -2.62 -1.24 1.66
C LEU A 38 -3.70 -0.34 1.10
N GLU A 39 -3.58 0.07 -0.15
CA GLU A 39 -4.60 0.85 -0.83
C GLU A 39 -5.93 0.09 -0.90
N ALA A 40 -5.87 -1.20 -1.23
CA ALA A 40 -7.07 -2.05 -1.26
C ALA A 40 -7.70 -2.19 0.13
N ILE A 41 -6.89 -2.37 1.15
CA ILE A 41 -7.36 -2.46 2.52
C ILE A 41 -7.99 -1.14 2.95
N CYS A 42 -7.36 -0.02 2.63
CA CYS A 42 -7.90 1.31 2.96
C CYS A 42 -9.23 1.55 2.26
N ALA A 43 -9.33 1.19 0.98
CA ALA A 43 -10.59 1.32 0.24
C ALA A 43 -11.69 0.47 0.86
N SER A 44 -11.36 -0.76 1.24
CA SER A 44 -12.29 -1.65 1.93
C SER A 44 -12.75 -1.08 3.26
N LEU A 45 -11.82 -0.52 4.04
CA LEU A 45 -12.15 0.10 5.32
C LEU A 45 -13.06 1.31 5.14
N VAL A 46 -12.79 2.14 4.16
CA VAL A 46 -13.64 3.30 3.86
C VAL A 46 -15.06 2.84 3.52
N ASN A 47 -15.19 1.80 2.70
CA ASN A 47 -16.50 1.25 2.34
C ASN A 47 -17.22 0.68 3.56
N HIS A 48 -16.51 -0.04 4.43
CA HIS A 48 -17.09 -0.56 5.67
C HIS A 48 -17.57 0.56 6.57
N ILE A 49 -16.79 1.63 6.69
CA ILE A 49 -17.18 2.79 7.51
C ILE A 49 -18.44 3.44 6.94
N ARG A 50 -18.53 3.59 5.63
CA ARG A 50 -19.71 4.13 4.97
C ARG A 50 -20.93 3.25 5.23
N ASP A 51 -20.78 1.95 5.05
CA ASP A 51 -21.86 1.00 5.28
C ASP A 51 -22.34 1.04 6.72
N LEU A 52 -21.41 1.10 7.68
CA LEU A 52 -21.75 1.23 9.08
C LEU A 52 -22.48 2.55 9.37
N ARG A 53 -22.04 3.65 8.79
CA ARG A 53 -22.70 4.94 8.95
C ARG A 53 -24.11 4.91 8.38
N GLU A 54 -24.29 4.32 7.21
CA GLU A 54 -25.60 4.17 6.59
C GLU A 54 -26.50 3.30 7.45
N THR A 55 -25.98 2.18 7.93
CA THR A 55 -26.73 1.28 8.80
C THR A 55 -27.15 1.97 10.10
N VAL A 56 -26.24 2.72 10.71
CA VAL A 56 -26.53 3.47 11.93
C VAL A 56 -27.58 4.54 11.63
N SER A 57 -27.44 5.26 10.53
CA SER A 57 -28.42 6.29 10.15
C SER A 57 -29.79 5.69 9.88
N GLU A 58 -29.87 4.55 9.18
CA GLU A 58 -31.12 3.85 8.93
C GLU A 58 -31.75 3.37 10.23
N ASN A 59 -30.96 2.81 11.13
CA ASN A 59 -31.45 2.36 12.43
C ASN A 59 -31.95 3.53 13.27
N GLN A 60 -31.26 4.64 13.24
CA GLN A 60 -31.70 5.84 13.96
C GLN A 60 -32.97 6.40 13.36
N ALA A 61 -33.08 6.44 12.04
CA ALA A 61 -34.28 6.91 11.36
C ALA A 61 -35.44 5.96 11.65
N ALA A 62 -35.21 4.65 11.60
CA ALA A 62 -36.23 3.66 11.93
C ALA A 62 -36.69 3.81 13.39
N ALA A 63 -35.75 3.97 14.30
CA ALA A 63 -36.07 4.18 15.70
C ALA A 63 -36.85 5.47 15.94
N ALA A 64 -36.55 6.52 15.20
CA ALA A 64 -37.27 7.77 15.28
C ALA A 64 -38.67 7.67 14.70
N ASN A 65 -38.83 6.88 13.62
CA ASN A 65 -40.13 6.66 13.00
C ASN A 65 -40.99 5.66 13.76
N GLU A 66 -40.35 4.69 14.40
CA GLU A 66 -41.03 3.69 15.23
C GLU A 66 -41.12 4.20 16.64
N LYS A 67 -41.79 5.27 16.85
CA LYS A 67 -41.95 5.71 18.21
C LYS A 67 -42.58 4.62 19.04
N PRO A 68 -41.96 4.31 20.18
CA PRO A 68 -42.59 3.35 21.06
C PRO A 68 -43.98 3.86 21.45
N PRO A 69 -44.90 2.95 21.63
CA PRO A 69 -46.21 3.36 22.05
C PRO A 69 -46.09 4.19 23.32
N HIS A 70 -46.72 5.26 23.30
CA HIS A 70 -46.65 6.10 24.45
C HIS A 70 -47.62 5.71 25.48
N TYR A 71 -47.08 5.64 26.54
CA TYR A 71 -47.83 5.37 27.76
C TYR A 71 -47.72 6.54 28.67
#